data_f08c8deb473a657138e461cfe5f044d2
#
_entry.id   f08c8deb473a657138e461cfe5f044d2
#
_cell.length_a   1.000
_cell.length_b   1.000
_cell.length_c   1.000
_cell.angle_alpha   90.00
_cell.angle_beta   90.00
_cell.angle_gamma   90.00
#
_symmetry.space_group_name_H-M   'P 1'
#
loop_
_entity.id
_entity.type
_entity.pdbx_description
1 polymer ?
#
loop_
_entity_poly.entity_id
_entity_poly.type
_entity_poly.pdbx_seq_one_letter_code
_entity_poly.pdbx_strand_id
1 'polypeptide(L)'
;MAKDAEDFKTSYESLWTELRILYEYDQISENMLLNPIRRIIETFTKFNALDKTTFCNKVSGAKKLFDVNSHSIDDIEAELNGKTKQEIIQMFYDCFEKNEYGTHFFKYWGNAHVDENGNLVMSSEES
;
A
#
# COMPACT_ATOMS: atom_id res chain seq x y z
N MET A 1 -24.62 10.62 8.17
CA MET A 1 -25.27 9.49 8.74
C MET A 1 -24.30 8.51 9.30
N ALA A 2 -24.59 7.97 10.45
CA ALA A 2 -23.70 7.02 11.08
C ALA A 2 -23.48 5.79 10.19
N LYS A 3 -24.51 5.41 9.47
CA LYS A 3 -24.39 4.24 8.61
C LYS A 3 -23.41 4.47 7.48
N ASP A 4 -23.38 5.67 6.93
CA ASP A 4 -22.44 5.96 5.86
C ASP A 4 -21.01 5.91 6.39
N ALA A 5 -20.77 6.39 7.58
CA ALA A 5 -19.43 6.36 8.16
C ALA A 5 -18.99 4.93 8.42
N GLU A 6 -19.91 4.07 8.85
CA GLU A 6 -19.58 2.69 9.10
C GLU A 6 -19.30 1.97 7.78
N ASP A 7 -20.07 2.26 6.74
CA ASP A 7 -19.85 1.62 5.46
C ASP A 7 -18.48 2.02 4.89
N PHE A 8 -18.11 3.29 5.02
CA PHE A 8 -16.81 3.74 4.54
C PHE A 8 -15.68 3.02 5.28
N LYS A 9 -15.77 2.94 6.61
CA LYS A 9 -14.73 2.30 7.40
C LYS A 9 -14.61 0.83 7.04
N THR A 10 -15.73 0.14 6.88
CA THR A 10 -15.71 -1.28 6.55
C THR A 10 -15.11 -1.52 5.17
N SER A 11 -15.47 -0.67 4.20
CA SER A 11 -14.92 -0.81 2.87
C SER A 11 -13.43 -0.57 2.85
N TYR A 12 -12.96 0.43 3.59
CA TYR A 12 -11.54 0.74 3.64
C TYR A 12 -10.78 -0.40 4.31
N GLU A 13 -11.31 -0.93 5.41
CA GLU A 13 -10.65 -2.03 6.08
C GLU A 13 -10.62 -3.27 5.19
N SER A 14 -11.64 -3.46 4.35
CA SER A 14 -11.67 -4.59 3.44
C SER A 14 -10.55 -4.52 2.41
N LEU A 15 -10.19 -3.31 1.98
CA LEU A 15 -9.09 -3.17 1.04
C LEU A 15 -7.78 -3.64 1.66
N TRP A 16 -7.55 -3.31 2.93
CA TRP A 16 -6.34 -3.74 3.62
C TRP A 16 -6.34 -5.26 3.81
N THR A 17 -7.50 -5.83 4.14
CA THR A 17 -7.61 -7.27 4.30
C THR A 17 -7.34 -7.98 2.97
N GLU A 18 -7.89 -7.44 1.88
CA GLU A 18 -7.68 -8.02 0.57
C GLU A 18 -6.18 -7.97 0.22
N LEU A 19 -5.52 -6.86 0.49
CA LEU A 19 -4.11 -6.72 0.19
C LEU A 19 -3.28 -7.74 0.98
N ARG A 20 -3.59 -7.94 2.27
CA ARG A 20 -2.85 -8.90 3.06
C ARG A 20 -3.04 -10.31 2.55
N ILE A 21 -4.27 -10.66 2.17
CA ILE A 21 -4.54 -11.99 1.66
C ILE A 21 -3.76 -12.23 0.38
N LEU A 22 -3.75 -11.24 -0.52
CA LEU A 22 -3.01 -11.38 -1.76
C LEU A 22 -1.51 -11.47 -1.51
N TYR A 23 -1.03 -10.71 -0.53
CA TYR A 23 0.39 -10.73 -0.21
C TYR A 23 0.82 -12.10 0.29
N GLU A 24 -0.01 -12.75 1.10
CA GLU A 24 0.35 -14.02 1.71
C GLU A 24 0.12 -15.22 0.81
N TYR A 25 -0.55 -15.01 -0.33
CA TYR A 25 -0.89 -16.12 -1.19
C TYR A 25 0.19 -16.31 -2.25
N ASP A 26 0.90 -17.43 -2.20
CA ASP A 26 2.04 -17.66 -3.07
C ASP A 26 1.70 -17.68 -4.55
N GLN A 27 0.47 -18.04 -4.90
CA GLN A 27 0.09 -18.16 -6.29
C GLN A 27 -0.23 -16.82 -6.95
N ILE A 28 -0.24 -15.75 -6.20
CA ILE A 28 -0.61 -14.44 -6.73
C ILE A 28 0.64 -13.70 -7.20
N SER A 29 0.57 -13.12 -8.40
CA SER A 29 1.72 -12.38 -8.92
C SER A 29 1.79 -10.98 -8.30
N GLU A 30 2.97 -10.38 -8.44
CA GLU A 30 3.21 -9.07 -7.82
C GLU A 30 2.27 -8.00 -8.32
N ASN A 31 1.91 -8.01 -9.59
CA ASN A 31 1.08 -6.94 -10.12
C ASN A 31 -0.34 -6.97 -9.55
N MET A 32 -0.76 -8.09 -8.96
CA MET A 32 -2.09 -8.14 -8.39
C MET A 32 -2.19 -7.36 -7.09
N LEU A 33 -1.05 -7.03 -6.48
CA LEU A 33 -1.05 -6.21 -5.27
C LEU A 33 -1.34 -4.75 -5.61
N LEU A 34 -1.09 -4.33 -6.84
CA LEU A 34 -1.19 -2.91 -7.18
C LEU A 34 -2.60 -2.36 -7.07
N ASN A 35 -3.61 -3.13 -7.47
CA ASN A 35 -4.96 -2.63 -7.45
C ASN A 35 -5.45 -2.26 -6.04
N PRO A 36 -5.35 -3.14 -5.05
CA PRO A 36 -5.79 -2.73 -3.71
C PRO A 36 -4.90 -1.63 -3.13
N ILE A 37 -3.60 -1.63 -3.45
CA ILE A 37 -2.73 -0.56 -2.96
C ILE A 37 -3.17 0.78 -3.52
N ARG A 38 -3.47 0.86 -4.82
CA ARG A 38 -3.91 2.11 -5.43
C ARG A 38 -5.21 2.59 -4.82
N ARG A 39 -6.12 1.66 -4.56
CA ARG A 39 -7.41 2.03 -3.98
C ARG A 39 -7.27 2.50 -2.54
N ILE A 40 -6.37 1.89 -1.78
CA ILE A 40 -6.11 2.33 -0.41
C ILE A 40 -5.53 3.74 -0.42
N ILE A 41 -4.53 3.98 -1.27
CA ILE A 41 -3.89 5.29 -1.32
C ILE A 41 -4.90 6.35 -1.79
N GLU A 42 -5.71 6.02 -2.79
CA GLU A 42 -6.68 6.97 -3.30
C GLU A 42 -7.70 7.31 -2.21
N THR A 43 -8.19 6.32 -1.50
CA THR A 43 -9.17 6.53 -0.45
C THR A 43 -8.56 7.33 0.71
N PHE A 44 -7.35 6.94 1.12
CA PHE A 44 -6.68 7.59 2.24
C PHE A 44 -6.39 9.06 1.93
N THR A 45 -5.82 9.34 0.74
CA THR A 45 -5.45 10.71 0.41
C THR A 45 -6.69 11.57 0.21
N LYS A 46 -7.74 10.99 -0.37
CA LYS A 46 -8.95 11.76 -0.58
C LYS A 46 -9.62 12.10 0.75
N PHE A 47 -9.68 11.13 1.66
CA PHE A 47 -10.32 11.36 2.96
C PHE A 47 -9.55 12.38 3.78
N ASN A 48 -8.23 12.43 3.64
CA ASN A 48 -7.40 13.35 4.42
C ASN A 48 -7.04 14.61 3.64
N ALA A 49 -7.66 14.83 2.49
CA ALA A 49 -7.42 16.01 1.67
C ALA A 49 -5.95 16.14 1.28
N LEU A 50 -5.30 15.03 0.95
CA LEU A 50 -3.91 15.03 0.52
C LEU A 50 -3.84 14.85 -0.99
N ASP A 51 -2.75 15.31 -1.59
CA ASP A 51 -2.54 15.12 -3.01
C ASP A 51 -1.90 13.76 -3.25
N LYS A 52 -2.56 12.91 -4.02
CA LYS A 52 -2.10 11.55 -4.25
C LYS A 52 -0.73 11.53 -4.92
N THR A 53 -0.50 12.39 -5.89
CA THR A 53 0.77 12.43 -6.58
C THR A 53 1.90 12.79 -5.62
N THR A 54 1.68 13.79 -4.78
CA THR A 54 2.68 14.19 -3.80
C THR A 54 2.92 13.08 -2.79
N PHE A 55 1.85 12.40 -2.39
CA PHE A 55 1.97 11.31 -1.43
C PHE A 55 2.87 10.21 -1.96
N CYS A 56 2.67 9.81 -3.21
CA CYS A 56 3.46 8.73 -3.80
C CYS A 56 4.85 9.19 -4.21
N ASN A 57 5.01 10.47 -4.54
CA ASN A 57 6.27 10.96 -5.09
C ASN A 57 7.41 10.99 -4.09
N LYS A 58 7.11 10.80 -2.82
CA LYS A 58 8.17 10.81 -1.82
C LYS A 58 8.97 9.53 -1.80
N VAL A 59 8.52 8.51 -2.53
CA VAL A 59 9.24 7.25 -2.59
C VAL A 59 9.59 6.97 -4.04
N SER A 60 10.87 6.68 -4.29
CA SER A 60 11.34 6.45 -5.65
C SER A 60 10.59 5.28 -6.29
N GLY A 61 10.04 5.49 -7.44
CA GLY A 61 9.31 4.46 -8.19
C GLY A 61 7.87 4.26 -7.78
N ALA A 62 7.48 4.75 -6.61
CA ALA A 62 6.12 4.51 -6.12
C ALA A 62 5.07 5.18 -7.00
N LYS A 63 5.38 6.36 -7.52
CA LYS A 63 4.42 7.07 -8.36
C LYS A 63 4.12 6.26 -9.61
N LYS A 64 5.11 5.58 -10.17
CA LYS A 64 4.88 4.79 -11.37
C LYS A 64 3.98 3.60 -11.09
N LEU A 65 4.09 3.01 -9.92
CA LEU A 65 3.28 1.84 -9.59
C LEU A 65 1.91 2.21 -9.06
N PHE A 66 1.83 3.26 -8.26
CA PHE A 66 0.62 3.54 -7.50
C PHE A 66 -0.21 4.70 -8.04
N ASP A 67 0.31 5.49 -8.98
CA ASP A 67 -0.43 6.60 -9.54
C ASP A 67 -0.53 6.38 -11.04
N VAL A 68 -1.50 5.57 -11.47
CA VAL A 68 -1.60 5.18 -12.87
C VAL A 68 -1.98 6.31 -13.81
N ASN A 69 -2.50 7.40 -13.29
CA ASN A 69 -2.91 8.48 -14.16
C ASN A 69 -1.73 9.16 -14.85
N SER A 70 -0.53 8.94 -14.36
CA SER A 70 0.64 9.61 -14.88
C SER A 70 1.52 8.72 -15.75
N HIS A 71 1.22 7.44 -15.87
CA HIS A 71 2.14 6.52 -16.53
C HIS A 71 1.42 5.46 -17.34
N SER A 72 2.09 4.96 -18.37
CA SER A 72 1.53 3.92 -19.23
C SER A 72 1.70 2.56 -18.58
N ILE A 73 1.05 1.54 -19.17
CA ILE A 73 1.18 0.18 -18.69
C ILE A 73 2.62 -0.29 -18.85
N ASP A 74 3.29 0.13 -19.93
CA ASP A 74 4.67 -0.28 -20.13
C ASP A 74 5.58 0.27 -19.03
N ASP A 75 5.34 1.50 -18.59
CA ASP A 75 6.13 2.08 -17.52
C ASP A 75 5.91 1.32 -16.23
N ILE A 76 4.67 0.90 -15.97
CA ILE A 76 4.35 0.17 -14.76
C ILE A 76 5.05 -1.19 -14.79
N GLU A 77 5.00 -1.88 -15.91
CA GLU A 77 5.63 -3.18 -16.00
C GLU A 77 7.14 -3.09 -15.86
N ALA A 78 7.74 -2.05 -16.41
CA ALA A 78 9.18 -1.86 -16.28
C ALA A 78 9.58 -1.67 -14.82
N GLU A 79 8.77 -0.90 -14.08
CA GLU A 79 9.08 -0.65 -12.68
C GLU A 79 8.86 -1.91 -11.84
N LEU A 80 7.87 -2.73 -12.21
CA LEU A 80 7.60 -3.96 -11.48
C LEU A 80 8.65 -5.03 -11.73
N ASN A 81 9.33 -4.97 -12.86
CA ASN A 81 10.24 -6.03 -13.25
C ASN A 81 11.33 -6.23 -12.21
N GLY A 82 11.45 -7.45 -11.71
CA GLY A 82 12.47 -7.76 -10.71
C GLY A 82 12.08 -7.45 -9.26
N LYS A 83 10.91 -6.88 -9.02
CA LYS A 83 10.51 -6.58 -7.67
C LYS A 83 9.71 -7.73 -7.07
N THR A 84 9.95 -7.99 -5.81
CA THR A 84 9.20 -9.01 -5.08
C THR A 84 7.98 -8.36 -4.43
N LYS A 85 7.06 -9.17 -3.94
CA LYS A 85 5.91 -8.66 -3.24
C LYS A 85 6.35 -7.86 -2.03
N GLN A 86 7.37 -8.33 -1.31
CA GLN A 86 7.83 -7.63 -0.13
C GLN A 86 8.38 -6.26 -0.49
N GLU A 87 9.08 -6.13 -1.61
CA GLU A 87 9.59 -4.84 -2.03
C GLU A 87 8.45 -3.88 -2.38
N ILE A 88 7.37 -4.39 -2.98
CA ILE A 88 6.23 -3.55 -3.31
C ILE A 88 5.55 -3.08 -2.03
N ILE A 89 5.37 -3.97 -1.05
CA ILE A 89 4.75 -3.57 0.21
C ILE A 89 5.66 -2.62 0.98
N GLN A 90 6.98 -2.80 0.87
CA GLN A 90 7.91 -1.87 1.49
C GLN A 90 7.71 -0.46 0.91
N MET A 91 7.58 -0.34 -0.41
CA MET A 91 7.34 0.95 -1.04
C MET A 91 6.01 1.55 -0.56
N PHE A 92 5.00 0.71 -0.43
CA PHE A 92 3.69 1.14 0.05
C PHE A 92 3.80 1.68 1.49
N TYR A 93 4.49 0.95 2.36
CA TYR A 93 4.70 1.41 3.71
C TYR A 93 5.50 2.71 3.73
N ASP A 94 6.54 2.79 2.88
CA ASP A 94 7.40 3.98 2.86
C ASP A 94 6.60 5.21 2.46
N CYS A 95 5.60 5.08 1.60
CA CYS A 95 4.75 6.20 1.25
C CYS A 95 4.04 6.76 2.47
N PHE A 96 3.53 5.88 3.34
CA PHE A 96 2.89 6.33 4.55
C PHE A 96 3.91 6.91 5.52
N GLU A 97 5.04 6.24 5.68
CA GLU A 97 6.05 6.67 6.64
C GLU A 97 6.63 8.03 6.27
N LYS A 98 6.94 8.25 4.99
CA LYS A 98 7.54 9.51 4.58
C LYS A 98 6.55 10.67 4.61
N ASN A 99 5.27 10.37 4.68
CA ASN A 99 4.26 11.39 4.84
C ASN A 99 3.81 11.48 6.31
N GLU A 100 4.54 10.79 7.22
CA GLU A 100 4.29 10.83 8.65
C GLU A 100 3.01 10.10 9.04
N TYR A 101 2.65 9.08 8.29
CA TYR A 101 1.49 8.25 8.61
C TYR A 101 1.87 6.78 8.77
N GLY A 102 3.12 6.50 9.18
CA GLY A 102 3.56 5.12 9.36
C GLY A 102 2.71 4.35 10.36
N THR A 103 2.24 5.02 11.41
CA THR A 103 1.41 4.38 12.42
C THR A 103 0.11 3.89 11.80
N HIS A 104 -0.43 4.65 10.85
CA HIS A 104 -1.67 4.26 10.16
C HIS A 104 -1.47 2.92 9.44
N PHE A 105 -0.32 2.74 8.79
CA PHE A 105 -0.03 1.49 8.10
C PHE A 105 -0.08 0.32 9.07
N PHE A 106 0.58 0.43 10.22
CA PHE A 106 0.63 -0.67 11.16
C PHE A 106 -0.74 -0.93 11.80
N LYS A 107 -1.55 0.10 11.94
CA LYS A 107 -2.87 -0.08 12.50
C LYS A 107 -3.72 -1.00 11.62
N TYR A 108 -3.60 -0.87 10.31
CA TYR A 108 -4.41 -1.65 9.40
C TYR A 108 -3.73 -2.92 8.90
N TRP A 109 -2.41 -2.89 8.75
CA TRP A 109 -1.71 -4.08 8.28
C TRP A 109 -1.62 -5.13 9.39
N GLY A 110 -1.27 -4.71 10.57
CA GLY A 110 -1.17 -5.64 11.70
C GLY A 110 0.24 -6.12 11.93
N ASN A 111 0.45 -7.40 11.97
CA ASN A 111 1.68 -8.00 12.44
C ASN A 111 2.91 -7.66 11.59
N ALA A 112 3.51 -6.54 11.87
CA ALA A 112 4.71 -6.10 11.17
C ALA A 112 5.41 -5.05 12.00
N HIS A 113 6.70 -4.85 11.74
CA HIS A 113 7.46 -3.81 12.42
C HIS A 113 8.61 -3.39 11.51
N VAL A 114 9.35 -2.37 11.89
CA VAL A 114 10.47 -1.89 11.09
C VAL A 114 11.74 -2.22 11.85
N ASP A 115 12.76 -2.72 11.15
CA ASP A 115 14.02 -3.03 11.82
C ASP A 115 14.85 -1.75 11.95
N GLU A 116 16.06 -1.87 12.49
CA GLU A 116 16.86 -0.68 12.76
C GLU A 116 17.28 0.03 11.48
N ASN A 117 17.22 -0.60 10.34
CA ASN A 117 17.57 0.00 9.06
C ASN A 117 16.36 0.61 8.36
N GLY A 118 15.18 0.53 8.97
CA GLY A 118 13.98 1.08 8.36
C GLY A 118 13.28 0.12 7.42
N ASN A 119 13.70 -1.14 7.40
CA ASN A 119 13.09 -2.12 6.53
C ASN A 119 11.89 -2.76 7.21
N LEU A 120 10.80 -2.92 6.45
CA LEU A 120 9.60 -3.51 6.98
C LEU A 120 9.79 -5.00 7.15
N VAL A 121 9.48 -5.51 8.34
CA VAL A 121 9.59 -6.93 8.64
C VAL A 121 8.22 -7.44 9.02
N MET A 122 7.75 -8.47 8.32
CA MET A 122 6.45 -9.06 8.62
C MET A 122 6.60 -10.05 9.75
N SER A 123 5.81 -9.88 10.79
CA SER A 123 5.85 -10.79 11.91
C SER A 123 5.12 -12.06 11.55
N SER A 124 5.75 -13.16 11.89
CA SER A 124 5.14 -14.42 11.62
C SER A 124 4.19 -14.71 12.72
N GLU A 125 2.95 -14.93 12.45
CA GLU A 125 2.12 -15.02 13.46
C GLU A 125 2.07 -16.24 14.08
N GLU A 126 2.27 -17.15 13.46
CA GLU A 126 2.17 -18.30 14.02
C GLU A 126 3.14 -18.54 14.86
N SER A 127 3.92 -17.91 14.75
CA SER A 127 5.00 -18.14 15.61
C SER A 127 4.61 -18.31 17.00
#